data_9cbc4cafc6d0679a96cd7e7df33beb03
#
_entry.id   9cbc4cafc6d0679a96cd7e7df33beb03
#
_cell.length_a   1.000
_cell.length_b   1.000
_cell.length_c   1.000
_cell.angle_alpha   90.00
_cell.angle_beta   90.00
_cell.angle_gamma   90.00
#
_symmetry.space_group_name_H-M   'P 1'
#
loop_
_entity.id
_entity.type
_entity.pdbx_description
1 polymer ?
#
loop_
_entity_poly.entity_id
_entity_poly.type
_entity_poly.pdbx_seq_one_letter_code
_entity_poly.pdbx_strand_id
1 'polypeptide(L)'
;MADAEGGFSPQTIIDHLKANNVTHVVWLPDSETNFLYVLLQEEPTLDLIPVSREGQAFSTASGLSVGGAKPVILIQNTGLMESGDSLRGWVMGMNIPVVMMVGYRGWTRHGVDTDTAATYTEHFLHAFGVKYYLVESDADSDRIQVAFDRAEATKQPVAVLIGDEYHGFVQR
;
A
#
# COMPACT_ATOMS: atom_id res chain seq x y z
N MET A 1 -32.26 9.24 1.56
CA MET A 1 -31.25 8.34 0.97
C MET A 1 -30.12 9.26 0.58
N ALA A 2 -29.10 9.38 1.42
CA ALA A 2 -27.88 10.07 1.05
C ALA A 2 -27.15 9.12 0.11
N ASP A 3 -26.89 9.58 -1.10
CA ASP A 3 -26.09 8.90 -2.09
C ASP A 3 -24.75 8.57 -1.44
N ALA A 4 -24.40 7.29 -1.39
CA ALA A 4 -23.08 6.85 -1.05
C ALA A 4 -22.15 7.39 -2.15
N GLU A 5 -21.58 8.57 -1.94
CA GLU A 5 -20.42 9.01 -2.71
C GLU A 5 -19.37 7.91 -2.58
N GLY A 6 -19.05 7.31 -3.71
CA GLY A 6 -18.39 6.03 -3.81
C GLY A 6 -17.16 5.88 -2.91
N GLY A 7 -17.26 4.96 -1.98
CA GLY A 7 -16.12 4.48 -1.22
C GLY A 7 -15.12 3.76 -2.13
N PHE A 8 -13.96 3.42 -1.60
CA PHE A 8 -12.97 2.63 -2.31
C PHE A 8 -13.23 1.13 -2.06
N SER A 9 -13.62 0.41 -3.09
CA SER A 9 -13.94 -1.01 -2.98
C SER A 9 -12.69 -1.87 -2.77
N PRO A 10 -12.70 -2.77 -1.77
CA PRO A 10 -11.62 -3.75 -1.62
C PRO A 10 -11.40 -4.59 -2.88
N GLN A 11 -12.47 -4.91 -3.60
CA GLN A 11 -12.38 -5.67 -4.84
C GLN A 11 -11.62 -4.90 -5.93
N THR A 12 -11.78 -3.59 -6.01
CA THR A 12 -11.03 -2.74 -6.94
C THR A 12 -9.52 -2.88 -6.73
N ILE A 13 -9.07 -2.94 -5.48
CA ILE A 13 -7.64 -3.17 -5.18
C ILE A 13 -7.20 -4.53 -5.72
N ILE A 14 -7.93 -5.59 -5.39
CA ILE A 14 -7.61 -6.95 -5.86
C ILE A 14 -7.52 -7.00 -7.39
N ASP A 15 -8.47 -6.37 -8.08
CA ASP A 15 -8.50 -6.34 -9.55
C ASP A 15 -7.27 -5.63 -10.12
N HIS A 16 -6.84 -4.51 -9.54
CA HIS A 16 -5.61 -3.84 -9.93
C HIS A 16 -4.36 -4.67 -9.64
N LEU A 17 -4.28 -5.38 -8.52
CA LEU A 17 -3.16 -6.28 -8.23
C LEU A 17 -3.06 -7.38 -9.29
N LYS A 18 -4.18 -8.00 -9.64
CA LYS A 18 -4.25 -9.04 -10.67
C LYS A 18 -3.90 -8.50 -12.06
N ALA A 19 -4.46 -7.36 -12.45
CA ALA A 19 -4.17 -6.71 -13.72
C ALA A 19 -2.68 -6.39 -13.90
N ASN A 20 -1.99 -6.15 -12.79
CA ASN A 20 -0.55 -5.91 -12.78
C ASN A 20 0.30 -7.17 -12.58
N ASN A 21 -0.29 -8.36 -12.66
CA ASN A 21 0.40 -9.64 -12.47
C ASN A 21 1.14 -9.74 -11.13
N VAL A 22 0.61 -9.13 -10.08
CA VAL A 22 1.10 -9.32 -8.72
C VAL A 22 0.96 -10.79 -8.35
N THR A 23 1.97 -11.35 -7.72
CA THR A 23 2.00 -12.75 -7.30
C THR A 23 1.93 -12.92 -5.79
N HIS A 24 2.44 -11.95 -5.05
CA HIS A 24 2.54 -12.03 -3.60
C HIS A 24 2.15 -10.70 -2.95
N VAL A 25 1.40 -10.78 -1.87
CA VAL A 25 1.09 -9.65 -1.00
C VAL A 25 1.84 -9.86 0.31
N VAL A 26 2.89 -9.07 0.55
CA VAL A 26 3.63 -9.10 1.82
C VAL A 26 2.97 -8.14 2.78
N TRP A 27 2.34 -8.67 3.81
CA TRP A 27 1.39 -7.97 4.65
C TRP A 27 1.74 -8.02 6.14
N LEU A 28 1.69 -6.88 6.80
CA LEU A 28 1.55 -6.85 8.25
C LEU A 28 0.07 -6.69 8.60
N PRO A 29 -0.53 -7.68 9.27
CA PRO A 29 -1.92 -7.56 9.75
C PRO A 29 -2.09 -6.36 10.69
N ASP A 30 -2.85 -5.37 10.24
CA ASP A 30 -3.13 -4.14 10.98
C ASP A 30 -4.59 -3.70 10.82
N SER A 31 -4.98 -2.67 11.55
CA SER A 31 -6.36 -2.18 11.53
C SER A 31 -6.73 -1.45 10.24
N GLU A 32 -5.79 -0.85 9.53
CA GLU A 32 -6.05 -0.06 8.33
C GLU A 32 -6.16 -0.92 7.06
N THR A 33 -5.55 -2.09 7.05
CA THR A 33 -5.50 -2.96 5.88
C THR A 33 -6.30 -4.26 6.02
N ASN A 34 -6.83 -4.53 7.23
CA ASN A 34 -7.54 -5.77 7.55
C ASN A 34 -8.80 -6.03 6.71
N PHE A 35 -9.40 -4.99 6.15
CA PHE A 35 -10.57 -5.12 5.27
C PHE A 35 -10.30 -5.92 3.98
N LEU A 36 -9.06 -5.95 3.51
CA LEU A 36 -8.63 -6.74 2.37
C LEU A 36 -8.46 -8.23 2.70
N TYR A 37 -8.39 -8.58 3.99
CA TYR A 37 -7.95 -9.90 4.43
C TYR A 37 -8.79 -11.04 3.86
N VAL A 38 -10.11 -10.94 3.92
CA VAL A 38 -11.01 -11.99 3.43
C VAL A 38 -10.82 -12.21 1.92
N LEU A 39 -10.80 -11.11 1.15
CA LEU A 39 -10.61 -11.19 -0.29
C LEU A 39 -9.22 -11.74 -0.67
N LEU A 40 -8.18 -11.34 0.06
CA LEU A 40 -6.83 -11.86 -0.17
C LEU A 40 -6.72 -13.36 0.14
N GLN A 41 -7.44 -13.85 1.15
CA GLN A 41 -7.47 -15.28 1.48
C GLN A 41 -8.24 -16.10 0.44
N GLU A 42 -9.26 -15.51 -0.18
CA GLU A 42 -10.13 -16.18 -1.16
C GLU A 42 -9.56 -16.08 -2.59
N GLU A 43 -8.56 -15.24 -2.83
CA GLU A 43 -7.96 -15.03 -4.15
C GLU A 43 -6.80 -16.01 -4.40
N PRO A 44 -7.01 -17.06 -5.20
CA PRO A 44 -6.02 -18.14 -5.35
C PRO A 44 -4.78 -17.74 -6.17
N THR A 45 -4.79 -16.58 -6.80
CA THR A 45 -3.67 -16.10 -7.64
C THR A 45 -2.70 -15.18 -6.88
N LEU A 46 -3.02 -14.84 -5.63
CA LEU A 46 -2.23 -13.98 -4.77
C LEU A 46 -1.78 -14.74 -3.53
N ASP A 47 -0.49 -15.00 -3.41
CA ASP A 47 0.09 -15.58 -2.21
C ASP A 47 0.20 -14.52 -1.10
N LEU A 48 -0.56 -14.69 -0.02
CA LEU A 48 -0.53 -13.80 1.13
C LEU A 48 0.58 -14.21 2.11
N ILE A 49 1.57 -13.34 2.30
CA ILE A 49 2.70 -13.57 3.20
C ILE A 49 2.62 -12.63 4.40
N PRO A 50 2.11 -13.10 5.55
CA PRO A 50 2.10 -12.29 6.75
C PRO A 50 3.50 -12.15 7.33
N VAL A 51 3.83 -10.94 7.80
CA VAL A 51 5.07 -10.65 8.54
C VAL A 51 4.75 -10.13 9.93
N SER A 52 5.74 -10.18 10.83
CA SER A 52 5.58 -9.74 12.21
C SER A 52 6.15 -8.34 12.49
N ARG A 53 6.79 -7.74 11.49
CA ARG A 53 7.35 -6.39 11.55
C ARG A 53 7.38 -5.77 10.16
N GLU A 54 7.06 -4.49 10.04
CA GLU A 54 6.94 -3.82 8.75
C GLU A 54 8.26 -3.78 7.98
N GLY A 55 9.39 -3.52 8.66
CA GLY A 55 10.72 -3.57 8.04
C GLY A 55 11.02 -4.93 7.39
N GLN A 56 10.44 -6.02 7.90
CA GLN A 56 10.56 -7.36 7.34
C GLN A 56 9.82 -7.49 6.00
N ALA A 57 8.72 -6.73 5.81
CA ALA A 57 8.00 -6.74 4.54
C ALA A 57 8.89 -6.26 3.39
N PHE A 58 9.73 -5.27 3.63
CA PHE A 58 10.64 -4.72 2.62
C PHE A 58 11.73 -5.72 2.21
N SER A 59 12.37 -6.39 3.16
CA SER A 59 13.37 -7.41 2.87
C SER A 59 12.76 -8.64 2.18
N THR A 60 11.57 -9.07 2.62
CA THR A 60 10.83 -10.18 1.99
C THR A 60 10.45 -9.86 0.56
N ALA A 61 9.85 -8.69 0.32
CA ALA A 61 9.48 -8.25 -1.03
C ALA A 61 10.70 -8.13 -1.94
N SER A 62 11.83 -7.64 -1.42
CA SER A 62 13.09 -7.57 -2.19
C SER A 62 13.57 -8.96 -2.58
N GLY A 63 13.58 -9.92 -1.65
CA GLY A 63 13.97 -11.31 -1.94
C GLY A 63 13.06 -11.97 -2.98
N LEU A 64 11.74 -11.78 -2.86
CA LEU A 64 10.77 -12.26 -3.83
C LEU A 64 11.00 -11.67 -5.23
N SER A 65 11.25 -10.37 -5.31
CA SER A 65 11.52 -9.68 -6.57
C SER A 65 12.80 -10.20 -7.23
N VAL A 66 13.87 -10.41 -6.47
CA VAL A 66 15.11 -11.02 -6.98
C VAL A 66 14.88 -12.46 -7.44
N GLY A 67 13.96 -13.17 -6.78
CA GLY A 67 13.54 -14.52 -7.18
C GLY A 67 12.61 -14.57 -8.40
N GLY A 68 12.26 -13.43 -8.98
CA GLY A 68 11.40 -13.32 -10.18
C GLY A 68 9.90 -13.23 -9.90
N ALA A 69 9.51 -13.13 -8.63
CA ALA A 69 8.12 -12.85 -8.25
C ALA A 69 7.82 -11.34 -8.40
N LYS A 70 6.53 -11.00 -8.43
CA LYS A 70 6.07 -9.61 -8.42
C LYS A 70 5.28 -9.32 -7.14
N PRO A 71 5.95 -8.96 -6.04
CA PRO A 71 5.30 -8.66 -4.78
C PRO A 71 4.76 -7.24 -4.72
N VAL A 72 3.76 -7.03 -3.84
CA VAL A 72 3.42 -5.73 -3.26
C VAL A 72 3.62 -5.78 -1.75
N ILE A 73 3.84 -4.62 -1.13
CA ILE A 73 3.87 -4.46 0.32
C ILE A 73 2.54 -3.84 0.75
N LEU A 74 1.89 -4.42 1.75
CA LEU A 74 0.65 -3.92 2.32
C LEU A 74 0.85 -3.64 3.82
N ILE A 75 0.88 -2.36 4.19
CA ILE A 75 1.16 -1.87 5.55
C ILE A 75 0.42 -0.57 5.82
N GLN A 76 0.33 -0.15 7.07
CA GLN A 76 -0.14 1.20 7.39
C GLN A 76 1.03 2.22 7.40
N ASN A 77 0.70 3.51 7.41
CA ASN A 77 1.69 4.59 7.38
C ASN A 77 2.62 4.64 8.60
N THR A 78 2.19 4.22 9.78
CA THR A 78 3.06 4.11 10.95
C THR A 78 4.15 3.07 10.72
N GLY A 79 3.80 1.95 10.10
CA GLY A 79 4.76 0.91 9.73
C GLY A 79 5.69 1.32 8.60
N LEU A 80 5.20 2.14 7.66
CA LEU A 80 6.07 2.74 6.64
C LEU A 80 7.19 3.58 7.29
N MET A 81 6.85 4.42 8.26
CA MET A 81 7.82 5.25 8.98
C MET A 81 8.79 4.40 9.83
N GLU A 82 8.30 3.36 10.49
CA GLU A 82 9.14 2.40 11.23
C GLU A 82 10.17 1.74 10.32
N SER A 83 9.82 1.49 9.08
CA SER A 83 10.60 0.74 8.10
C SER A 83 11.65 1.57 7.36
N GLY A 84 11.92 2.81 7.73
CA GLY A 84 12.74 3.73 6.96
C GLY A 84 14.10 3.17 6.52
N ASP A 85 14.83 2.49 7.40
CA ASP A 85 16.11 1.88 7.05
C ASP A 85 15.95 0.69 6.10
N SER A 86 14.91 -0.12 6.29
CA SER A 86 14.61 -1.24 5.41
C SER A 86 14.19 -0.78 4.01
N LEU A 87 13.37 0.27 3.91
CA LEU A 87 13.04 0.92 2.65
C LEU A 87 14.29 1.40 1.93
N ARG A 88 15.14 2.14 2.63
CA ARG A 88 16.40 2.69 2.10
C ARG A 88 17.35 1.58 1.61
N GLY A 89 17.63 0.62 2.49
CA GLY A 89 18.67 -0.38 2.26
C GLY A 89 18.26 -1.49 1.30
N TRP A 90 17.07 -2.03 1.46
CA TRP A 90 16.62 -3.16 0.65
C TRP A 90 16.01 -2.73 -0.67
N VAL A 91 14.97 -1.91 -0.64
CA VAL A 91 14.18 -1.62 -1.83
C VAL A 91 14.86 -0.56 -2.71
N MET A 92 15.17 0.60 -2.12
CA MET A 92 15.82 1.69 -2.87
C MET A 92 17.25 1.34 -3.26
N GLY A 93 18.05 0.82 -2.32
CA GLY A 93 19.45 0.47 -2.56
C GLY A 93 19.66 -0.64 -3.58
N MET A 94 18.68 -1.51 -3.75
CA MET A 94 18.71 -2.61 -4.73
C MET A 94 17.93 -2.29 -6.01
N ASN A 95 17.34 -1.09 -6.13
CA ASN A 95 16.52 -0.67 -7.27
C ASN A 95 15.32 -1.61 -7.54
N ILE A 96 14.61 -1.99 -6.49
CA ILE A 96 13.44 -2.89 -6.59
C ILE A 96 12.18 -2.09 -6.92
N PRO A 97 11.51 -2.36 -8.05
CA PRO A 97 10.29 -1.65 -8.46
C PRO A 97 9.06 -2.18 -7.72
N VAL A 98 9.01 -1.99 -6.40
CA VAL A 98 7.88 -2.45 -5.59
C VAL A 98 6.86 -1.35 -5.40
N VAL A 99 5.57 -1.69 -5.49
CA VAL A 99 4.47 -0.82 -5.06
C VAL A 99 4.14 -1.12 -3.60
N MET A 100 4.06 -0.06 -2.80
CA MET A 100 3.63 -0.11 -1.40
C MET A 100 2.19 0.39 -1.32
N MET A 101 1.26 -0.48 -0.95
CA MET A 101 -0.11 -0.13 -0.61
C MET A 101 -0.12 0.27 0.86
N VAL A 102 -0.34 1.55 1.13
CA VAL A 102 -0.16 2.12 2.48
C VAL A 102 -1.48 2.64 3.00
N GLY A 103 -2.03 2.00 4.03
CA GLY A 103 -3.18 2.52 4.75
C GLY A 103 -2.83 3.87 5.40
N TYR A 104 -3.57 4.93 5.03
CA TYR A 104 -3.25 6.30 5.41
C TYR A 104 -3.98 6.70 6.69
N ARG A 105 -3.66 6.02 7.78
CA ARG A 105 -4.25 6.26 9.09
C ARG A 105 -4.18 7.74 9.48
N GLY A 106 -5.33 8.27 9.89
CA GLY A 106 -5.50 9.65 10.34
C GLY A 106 -5.76 10.66 9.23
N TRP A 107 -5.66 10.26 7.97
CA TRP A 107 -6.04 11.11 6.85
C TRP A 107 -7.56 11.30 6.79
N THR A 108 -8.02 12.49 6.41
CA THR A 108 -9.42 12.76 6.06
C THR A 108 -9.51 13.68 4.85
N ARG A 109 -10.52 13.50 4.02
CA ARG A 109 -10.78 14.38 2.85
C ARG A 109 -11.03 15.83 3.23
N HIS A 110 -11.44 16.07 4.46
CA HIS A 110 -11.72 17.42 4.96
C HIS A 110 -10.48 18.18 5.38
N GLY A 111 -9.29 17.61 5.22
CA GLY A 111 -8.02 18.26 5.46
C GLY A 111 -7.69 18.49 6.94
N VAL A 112 -8.35 17.76 7.84
CA VAL A 112 -8.06 17.77 9.26
C VAL A 112 -7.53 16.41 9.65
N ASP A 113 -6.22 16.32 9.77
CA ASP A 113 -5.58 15.08 10.21
C ASP A 113 -5.98 14.77 11.65
N THR A 114 -6.44 13.56 11.88
CA THR A 114 -6.86 13.10 13.21
C THR A 114 -5.72 12.41 13.99
N ASP A 115 -4.60 12.15 13.31
CA ASP A 115 -3.45 11.47 13.88
C ASP A 115 -2.14 12.07 13.31
N THR A 116 -1.11 12.17 14.15
CA THR A 116 0.22 12.63 13.72
C THR A 116 0.84 11.71 12.66
N ALA A 117 0.40 10.46 12.57
CA ALA A 117 0.81 9.55 11.51
C ALA A 117 0.49 10.13 10.12
N ALA A 118 -0.70 10.70 9.92
CA ALA A 118 -1.05 11.36 8.65
C ALA A 118 -0.17 12.59 8.40
N THR A 119 0.01 13.42 9.41
CA THR A 119 0.84 14.64 9.32
C THR A 119 2.25 14.35 8.78
N TYR A 120 2.86 13.26 9.21
CA TYR A 120 4.26 12.96 8.88
C TYR A 120 4.45 12.01 7.70
N THR A 121 3.41 11.36 7.21
CA THR A 121 3.53 10.37 6.12
C THR A 121 4.13 10.97 4.85
N GLU A 122 3.58 12.08 4.37
CA GLU A 122 4.08 12.71 3.15
C GLU A 122 5.47 13.33 3.35
N HIS A 123 5.75 13.89 4.53
CA HIS A 123 7.09 14.39 4.88
C HIS A 123 8.13 13.26 4.83
N PHE A 124 7.78 12.08 5.35
CA PHE A 124 8.64 10.90 5.30
C PHE A 124 8.91 10.49 3.84
N LEU A 125 7.88 10.36 3.02
CA LEU A 125 8.02 9.99 1.61
C LEU A 125 8.87 11.00 0.84
N HIS A 126 8.67 12.30 1.09
CA HIS A 126 9.48 13.36 0.49
C HIS A 126 10.95 13.30 0.92
N ALA A 127 11.23 13.04 2.21
CA ALA A 127 12.59 12.92 2.71
C ALA A 127 13.37 11.78 2.06
N PHE A 128 12.68 10.69 1.70
CA PHE A 128 13.24 9.56 0.96
C PHE A 128 13.18 9.72 -0.57
N GLY A 129 12.54 10.76 -1.08
CA GLY A 129 12.33 10.96 -2.52
C GLY A 129 11.39 9.91 -3.15
N VAL A 130 10.57 9.25 -2.34
CA VAL A 130 9.60 8.25 -2.80
C VAL A 130 8.37 8.93 -3.40
N LYS A 131 8.05 8.59 -4.63
CA LYS A 131 6.83 9.07 -5.28
C LYS A 131 5.62 8.35 -4.69
N TYR A 132 4.51 9.07 -4.50
CA TYR A 132 3.27 8.51 -4.02
C TYR A 132 2.05 9.05 -4.78
N TYR A 133 0.95 8.31 -4.66
CA TYR A 133 -0.37 8.66 -5.21
C TYR A 133 -1.42 8.39 -4.14
N LEU A 134 -2.30 9.36 -3.92
CA LEU A 134 -3.44 9.21 -3.01
C LEU A 134 -4.62 8.60 -3.78
N VAL A 135 -5.24 7.59 -3.20
CA VAL A 135 -6.45 6.93 -3.69
C VAL A 135 -7.48 6.92 -2.57
N GLU A 136 -8.62 7.58 -2.81
CA GLU A 136 -9.67 7.76 -1.81
C GLU A 136 -11.00 7.12 -2.22
N SER A 137 -11.11 6.72 -3.49
CA SER A 137 -12.34 6.14 -4.04
C SER A 137 -12.04 5.30 -5.28
N ASP A 138 -13.03 4.56 -5.76
CA ASP A 138 -12.92 3.84 -7.04
C ASP A 138 -12.66 4.78 -8.23
N ALA A 139 -13.11 6.04 -8.15
CA ALA A 139 -12.85 7.03 -9.19
C ALA A 139 -11.37 7.42 -9.32
N ASP A 140 -10.59 7.23 -8.26
CA ASP A 140 -9.14 7.51 -8.24
C ASP A 140 -8.29 6.26 -8.50
N SER A 141 -8.90 5.10 -8.67
CA SER A 141 -8.21 3.81 -8.64
C SER A 141 -7.20 3.60 -9.76
N ASP A 142 -7.35 4.27 -10.90
CA ASP A 142 -6.37 4.25 -11.99
C ASP A 142 -4.99 4.72 -11.53
N ARG A 143 -4.88 5.48 -10.45
CA ARG A 143 -3.60 5.86 -9.86
C ARG A 143 -2.79 4.67 -9.37
N ILE A 144 -3.44 3.54 -9.07
CA ILE A 144 -2.74 2.28 -8.75
C ILE A 144 -1.96 1.79 -9.98
N GLN A 145 -2.59 1.80 -11.17
CA GLN A 145 -1.89 1.45 -12.40
C GLN A 145 -0.71 2.39 -12.66
N VAL A 146 -0.92 3.69 -12.50
CA VAL A 146 0.14 4.70 -12.65
C VAL A 146 1.30 4.43 -11.69
N ALA A 147 1.02 3.96 -10.46
CA ALA A 147 2.07 3.62 -9.50
C ALA A 147 2.90 2.41 -9.96
N PHE A 148 2.27 1.36 -10.49
CA PHE A 148 2.97 0.21 -11.05
C PHE A 148 3.83 0.59 -12.26
N ASP A 149 3.27 1.33 -13.21
CA ASP A 149 4.01 1.78 -14.40
C ASP A 149 5.22 2.62 -14.03
N ARG A 150 5.05 3.51 -13.04
CA ARG A 150 6.15 4.34 -12.58
C ARG A 150 7.22 3.55 -11.86
N ALA A 151 6.85 2.64 -10.97
CA ALA A 151 7.81 1.79 -10.26
C ALA A 151 8.67 1.01 -11.26
N GLU A 152 8.03 0.43 -12.26
CA GLU A 152 8.70 -0.33 -13.31
C GLU A 152 9.62 0.54 -14.17
N ALA A 153 9.16 1.73 -14.57
CA ALA A 153 9.93 2.65 -15.41
C ALA A 153 11.15 3.24 -14.68
N THR A 154 11.03 3.49 -13.37
CA THR A 154 12.09 4.13 -12.58
C THR A 154 12.98 3.14 -11.84
N LYS A 155 12.56 1.88 -11.72
CA LYS A 155 13.18 0.85 -10.87
C LYS A 155 13.33 1.34 -9.42
N GLN A 156 12.31 2.03 -8.93
CA GLN A 156 12.26 2.57 -7.58
C GLN A 156 10.90 2.28 -6.95
N PRO A 157 10.82 2.25 -5.61
CA PRO A 157 9.53 2.06 -4.94
C PRO A 157 8.59 3.23 -5.18
N VAL A 158 7.31 2.91 -5.21
CA VAL A 158 6.22 3.89 -5.29
C VAL A 158 5.17 3.56 -4.24
N ALA A 159 4.64 4.56 -3.53
CA ALA A 159 3.57 4.36 -2.58
C ALA A 159 2.21 4.70 -3.20
N VAL A 160 1.21 3.90 -2.85
CA VAL A 160 -0.21 4.21 -3.01
C VAL A 160 -0.76 4.44 -1.61
N LEU A 161 -1.11 5.67 -1.29
CA LEU A 161 -1.73 6.03 -0.02
C LEU A 161 -3.24 5.79 -0.13
N ILE A 162 -3.75 4.87 0.68
CA ILE A 162 -5.17 4.53 0.70
C ILE A 162 -5.82 5.44 1.72
N GLY A 163 -6.60 6.39 1.24
CA GLY A 163 -7.30 7.38 2.06
C GLY A 163 -8.33 6.74 2.96
N ASP A 164 -8.59 7.43 4.05
CA ASP A 164 -9.23 6.96 5.23
C ASP A 164 -10.72 6.68 5.16
N GLU A 165 -11.47 7.45 4.44
CA GLU A 165 -12.93 7.28 4.38
C GLU A 165 -13.37 5.94 3.81
N TYR A 166 -12.42 5.20 3.45
CA TYR A 166 -12.37 3.87 3.04
C TYR A 166 -12.56 2.83 4.14
N HIS A 167 -12.99 3.09 5.24
CA HIS A 167 -13.01 2.17 6.32
C HIS A 167 -14.10 1.13 6.28
N GLY A 168 -13.73 -0.04 6.00
CA GLY A 168 -14.40 -1.21 6.51
C GLY A 168 -14.53 -1.25 8.04
N PHE A 169 -14.14 -0.18 8.73
CA PHE A 169 -14.22 -0.08 10.19
C PHE A 169 -15.48 0.51 10.74
N VAL A 170 -16.31 1.11 9.91
CA VAL A 170 -17.49 1.85 10.36
C VAL A 170 -18.61 0.94 10.88
N GLN A 171 -18.44 -0.36 10.83
CA GLN A 171 -19.36 -1.29 11.47
C GLN A 171 -18.73 -1.88 12.74
N ARG A 172 -18.59 -1.06 13.75
CA ARG A 172 -18.53 -1.49 15.12
C ARG A 172 -19.86 -1.25 15.83
#